data_ce8118e5b7b3a5ef35cd2710354f02f1
#
_entry.id   ce8118e5b7b3a5ef35cd2710354f02f1
#
_cell.length_a   1.000
_cell.length_b   1.000
_cell.length_c   1.000
_cell.angle_alpha   90.00
_cell.angle_beta   90.00
_cell.angle_gamma   90.00
#
_symmetry.space_group_name_H-M   'P 1'
#
loop_
_entity.id
_entity.type
_entity.pdbx_description
1 polymer ?
#
loop_
_entity_poly.entity_id
_entity_poly.type
_entity_poly.pdbx_seq_one_letter_code
_entity_poly.pdbx_strand_id
1 'polypeptide(L)'
;MSTPALRVLHVITGLGQGGAESVLMRLATYPEAGASHTVVSLTDEGIYGERLRAAGVAVHALGMKRGRVSASGFLALRRLIATQRPDVVQTWMYHADLIGGLAARLAGVRAIAWGIRNSGAHLERSSRSARLVLRACALLSGSVPRAIVCAAQNAAERHAERGYRRDRMVVIPNGYDLSRYAPDAQARTRMRAQWGLSEDAPVIGSVARWDPLKDHANLLRAVAALVRD
;
A
#
# COMPACT_ATOMS: atom_id res chain seq x y z
N MET A 1 -21.93 14.90 -23.43
CA MET A 1 -20.50 14.66 -23.67
C MET A 1 -19.95 14.02 -22.40
N SER A 2 -19.49 12.76 -22.44
CA SER A 2 -18.90 12.12 -21.26
C SER A 2 -17.58 12.81 -20.93
N THR A 3 -17.41 13.22 -19.67
CA THR A 3 -16.13 13.72 -19.17
C THR A 3 -15.04 12.65 -19.44
N PRO A 4 -13.89 12.99 -20.02
CA PRO A 4 -12.85 12.02 -20.25
C PRO A 4 -12.40 11.39 -18.91
N ALA A 5 -12.23 10.07 -18.89
CA ALA A 5 -11.81 9.35 -17.69
C ALA A 5 -10.45 9.87 -17.21
N LEU A 6 -10.33 10.12 -15.90
CA LEU A 6 -9.09 10.58 -15.27
C LEU A 6 -8.00 9.50 -15.42
N ARG A 7 -6.83 9.84 -15.96
CA ARG A 7 -5.70 8.92 -16.12
C ARG A 7 -4.82 8.95 -14.87
N VAL A 8 -4.84 7.86 -14.11
CA VAL A 8 -4.06 7.72 -12.87
C VAL A 8 -2.93 6.72 -13.08
N LEU A 9 -1.70 7.17 -12.85
CA LEU A 9 -0.54 6.30 -12.86
C LEU A 9 -0.09 6.05 -11.42
N HIS A 10 -0.09 4.77 -11.03
CA HIS A 10 0.36 4.34 -9.71
C HIS A 10 1.81 3.89 -9.77
N VAL A 11 2.63 4.34 -8.83
CA VAL A 11 4.00 3.86 -8.64
C VAL A 11 4.10 3.16 -7.29
N ILE A 12 4.49 1.89 -7.30
CA ILE A 12 4.66 1.07 -6.09
C ILE A 12 6.02 0.39 -6.08
N THR A 13 6.56 0.09 -4.90
CA THR A 13 7.88 -0.54 -4.80
C THR A 13 7.91 -1.94 -5.42
N GLY A 14 6.88 -2.74 -5.21
CA GLY A 14 6.72 -4.09 -5.76
C GLY A 14 5.27 -4.52 -5.70
N LEU A 15 4.90 -5.59 -6.39
CA LEU A 15 3.53 -6.14 -6.43
C LEU A 15 3.44 -7.51 -5.77
N GLY A 16 4.27 -7.75 -4.75
CA GLY A 16 4.23 -8.95 -3.93
C GLY A 16 3.02 -9.01 -2.99
N GLN A 17 3.02 -9.98 -2.07
CA GLN A 17 1.93 -10.17 -1.12
C GLN A 17 2.01 -9.16 0.03
N GLY A 18 1.17 -8.12 0.01
CA GLY A 18 1.12 -7.10 1.04
C GLY A 18 -0.18 -6.32 1.08
N GLY A 19 -0.35 -5.51 2.15
CA GLY A 19 -1.55 -4.71 2.35
C GLY A 19 -1.69 -3.55 1.36
N ALA A 20 -0.60 -2.87 1.06
CA ALA A 20 -0.60 -1.75 0.11
C ALA A 20 -0.96 -2.23 -1.30
N GLU A 21 -0.38 -3.36 -1.73
CA GLU A 21 -0.62 -4.00 -3.02
C GLU A 21 -2.08 -4.45 -3.16
N SER A 22 -2.63 -5.03 -2.09
CA SER A 22 -4.04 -5.43 -2.04
C SER A 22 -5.00 -4.24 -2.14
N VAL A 23 -4.67 -3.11 -1.50
CA VAL A 23 -5.47 -1.88 -1.61
C VAL A 23 -5.35 -1.27 -3.00
N LEU A 24 -4.13 -1.22 -3.56
CA LEU A 24 -3.91 -0.75 -4.93
C LEU A 24 -4.72 -1.59 -5.93
N MET A 25 -4.68 -2.93 -5.81
CA MET A 25 -5.46 -3.83 -6.66
C MET A 25 -6.95 -3.47 -6.62
N ARG A 26 -7.54 -3.36 -5.42
CA ARG A 26 -8.97 -3.00 -5.28
C ARG A 26 -9.29 -1.64 -5.88
N LEU A 27 -8.43 -0.64 -5.64
CA LEU A 27 -8.64 0.71 -6.18
C LEU A 27 -8.56 0.73 -7.71
N ALA A 28 -7.54 0.07 -8.28
CA ALA A 28 -7.30 0.09 -9.73
C ALA A 28 -8.33 -0.74 -10.53
N THR A 29 -9.03 -1.67 -9.87
CA THR A 29 -10.05 -2.53 -10.49
C THR A 29 -11.48 -2.17 -10.09
N TYR A 30 -11.67 -1.08 -9.33
CA TYR A 30 -13.00 -0.64 -8.94
C TYR A 30 -13.73 0.01 -10.13
N PRO A 31 -14.87 -0.53 -10.58
CA PRO A 31 -15.47 -0.16 -11.86
C PRO A 31 -16.06 1.24 -11.91
N GLU A 32 -16.42 1.81 -10.74
CA GLU A 32 -17.08 3.11 -10.64
C GLU A 32 -16.08 4.28 -10.45
N ALA A 33 -14.77 4.00 -10.49
CA ALA A 33 -13.77 5.02 -10.20
C ALA A 33 -13.74 6.20 -11.20
N GLY A 34 -14.40 6.10 -12.35
CA GLY A 34 -14.40 7.15 -13.39
C GLY A 34 -12.98 7.48 -13.88
N ALA A 35 -12.04 6.55 -13.70
CA ALA A 35 -10.63 6.71 -13.97
C ALA A 35 -10.07 5.50 -14.71
N SER A 36 -9.06 5.72 -15.54
CA SER A 36 -8.21 4.67 -16.09
C SER A 36 -6.92 4.58 -15.28
N HIS A 37 -6.49 3.35 -15.00
CA HIS A 37 -5.36 3.09 -14.14
C HIS A 37 -4.21 2.42 -14.89
N THR A 38 -2.98 2.89 -14.63
CA THR A 38 -1.73 2.23 -15.03
C THR A 38 -0.90 2.02 -13.77
N VAL A 39 -0.30 0.84 -13.62
CA VAL A 39 0.52 0.50 -12.45
C VAL A 39 1.97 0.28 -12.87
N VAL A 40 2.89 0.92 -12.16
CA VAL A 40 4.34 0.77 -12.34
C VAL A 40 4.94 0.22 -11.05
N SER A 41 5.46 -0.99 -11.12
CA SER A 41 6.29 -1.58 -10.07
C SER A 41 7.75 -1.16 -10.26
N LEU A 42 8.39 -0.66 -9.20
CA LEU A 42 9.82 -0.36 -9.27
C LEU A 42 10.67 -1.64 -9.37
N THR A 43 10.21 -2.74 -8.77
CA THR A 43 10.92 -4.04 -8.82
C THR A 43 10.27 -4.98 -9.83
N ASP A 44 9.62 -6.01 -9.36
CA ASP A 44 8.97 -7.07 -10.13
C ASP A 44 7.44 -6.94 -10.14
N GLU A 45 6.78 -7.81 -10.88
CA GLU A 45 5.32 -7.82 -11.00
C GLU A 45 4.63 -8.57 -9.84
N GLY A 46 5.38 -9.39 -9.10
CA GLY A 46 4.84 -10.19 -8.02
C GLY A 46 3.53 -10.91 -8.38
N ILE A 47 2.77 -11.28 -7.37
CA ILE A 47 1.48 -11.98 -7.56
C ILE A 47 0.34 -11.05 -7.99
N TYR A 48 0.45 -9.75 -7.74
CA TYR A 48 -0.59 -8.79 -8.11
C TYR A 48 -0.45 -8.26 -9.53
N GLY A 49 0.73 -8.37 -10.16
CA GLY A 49 0.92 -7.92 -11.54
C GLY A 49 0.05 -8.69 -12.54
N GLU A 50 0.05 -10.03 -12.45
CA GLU A 50 -0.81 -10.88 -13.27
C GLU A 50 -2.29 -10.61 -13.04
N ARG A 51 -2.71 -10.47 -11.77
CA ARG A 51 -4.10 -10.19 -11.40
C ARG A 51 -4.59 -8.84 -11.92
N LEU A 52 -3.74 -7.82 -11.88
CA LEU A 52 -4.05 -6.49 -12.44
C LEU A 52 -4.22 -6.57 -13.95
N ARG A 53 -3.33 -7.27 -14.66
CA ARG A 53 -3.45 -7.46 -16.12
C ARG A 53 -4.71 -8.23 -16.48
N ALA A 54 -5.03 -9.30 -15.76
CA ALA A 54 -6.25 -10.07 -15.95
C ALA A 54 -7.52 -9.22 -15.77
N ALA A 55 -7.44 -8.18 -14.94
CA ALA A 55 -8.50 -7.19 -14.74
C ALA A 55 -8.44 -6.01 -15.74
N GLY A 56 -7.58 -6.06 -16.76
CA GLY A 56 -7.48 -5.02 -17.80
C GLY A 56 -6.62 -3.80 -17.42
N VAL A 57 -5.91 -3.83 -16.28
CA VAL A 57 -5.04 -2.74 -15.85
C VAL A 57 -3.66 -2.90 -16.47
N ALA A 58 -3.13 -1.84 -17.12
CA ALA A 58 -1.77 -1.83 -17.66
C ALA A 58 -0.74 -1.89 -16.53
N VAL A 59 0.21 -2.85 -16.61
CA VAL A 59 1.26 -3.04 -15.61
C VAL A 59 2.64 -3.02 -16.26
N HIS A 60 3.54 -2.23 -15.67
CA HIS A 60 4.96 -2.14 -16.06
C HIS A 60 5.83 -2.48 -14.84
N ALA A 61 6.87 -3.30 -15.04
CA ALA A 61 7.89 -3.57 -14.03
C ALA A 61 9.24 -3.05 -14.50
N LEU A 62 9.95 -2.32 -13.63
CA LEU A 62 11.23 -1.69 -13.98
C LEU A 62 12.44 -2.57 -13.63
N GLY A 63 12.24 -3.69 -12.94
CA GLY A 63 13.29 -4.65 -12.60
C GLY A 63 14.39 -4.11 -11.67
N MET A 64 14.13 -3.04 -10.91
CA MET A 64 15.11 -2.51 -9.97
C MET A 64 15.32 -3.50 -8.82
N LYS A 65 16.56 -3.64 -8.34
CA LYS A 65 16.85 -4.43 -7.15
C LYS A 65 16.24 -3.78 -5.91
N ARG A 66 15.60 -4.57 -5.06
CA ARG A 66 14.98 -4.10 -3.82
C ARG A 66 15.98 -3.31 -2.96
N GLY A 67 15.60 -2.11 -2.53
CA GLY A 67 16.45 -1.22 -1.73
C GLY A 67 17.55 -0.49 -2.50
N ARG A 68 17.62 -0.66 -3.82
CA ARG A 68 18.59 0.05 -4.68
C ARG A 68 17.87 0.80 -5.80
N VAL A 69 18.14 2.09 -5.89
CA VAL A 69 17.67 2.91 -7.00
C VAL A 69 18.79 2.94 -8.05
N SER A 70 18.49 2.49 -9.27
CA SER A 70 19.41 2.67 -10.39
C SER A 70 19.06 3.93 -11.18
N ALA A 71 20.06 4.64 -11.67
CA ALA A 71 19.86 5.82 -12.51
C ALA A 71 19.08 5.46 -13.79
N SER A 72 19.36 4.29 -14.38
CA SER A 72 18.64 3.79 -15.55
C SER A 72 17.17 3.54 -15.28
N GLY A 73 16.84 2.92 -14.13
CA GLY A 73 15.45 2.68 -13.70
C GLY A 73 14.71 3.98 -13.40
N PHE A 74 15.37 4.96 -12.78
CA PHE A 74 14.80 6.28 -12.57
C PHE A 74 14.48 7.01 -13.89
N LEU A 75 15.40 6.97 -14.85
CA LEU A 75 15.20 7.57 -16.17
C LEU A 75 14.10 6.84 -16.96
N ALA A 76 14.02 5.50 -16.86
CA ALA A 76 12.95 4.71 -17.46
C ALA A 76 11.58 5.09 -16.88
N LEU A 77 11.48 5.22 -15.54
CA LEU A 77 10.25 5.67 -14.87
C LEU A 77 9.84 7.07 -15.35
N ARG A 78 10.78 8.01 -15.36
CA ARG A 78 10.52 9.39 -15.83
C ARG A 78 10.03 9.41 -17.28
N ARG A 79 10.68 8.63 -18.18
CA ARG A 79 10.27 8.52 -19.59
C ARG A 79 8.87 7.92 -19.71
N LEU A 80 8.58 6.85 -18.96
CA LEU A 80 7.27 6.21 -18.96
C LEU A 80 6.18 7.20 -18.53
N ILE A 81 6.38 7.94 -17.43
CA ILE A 81 5.44 8.96 -16.96
C ILE A 81 5.24 10.04 -18.02
N ALA A 82 6.32 10.54 -18.64
CA ALA A 82 6.24 11.57 -19.68
C ALA A 82 5.49 11.09 -20.93
N THR A 83 5.64 9.81 -21.31
CA THR A 83 4.95 9.22 -22.46
C THR A 83 3.47 8.96 -22.17
N GLN A 84 3.15 8.43 -20.99
CA GLN A 84 1.78 8.12 -20.58
C GLN A 84 0.94 9.37 -20.30
N ARG A 85 1.58 10.51 -20.00
CA ARG A 85 0.94 11.79 -19.70
C ARG A 85 -0.23 11.64 -18.72
N PRO A 86 -0.04 11.04 -17.54
CA PRO A 86 -1.12 10.85 -16.57
C PRO A 86 -1.59 12.21 -16.03
N ASP A 87 -2.87 12.29 -15.69
CA ASP A 87 -3.44 13.46 -15.04
C ASP A 87 -3.02 13.50 -13.55
N VAL A 88 -2.87 12.31 -12.94
CA VAL A 88 -2.43 12.14 -11.54
C VAL A 88 -1.37 11.03 -11.46
N VAL A 89 -0.33 11.25 -10.66
CA VAL A 89 0.59 10.19 -10.22
C VAL A 89 0.37 9.94 -8.73
N GLN A 90 -0.04 8.74 -8.39
CA GLN A 90 -0.15 8.26 -7.01
C GLN A 90 0.96 7.28 -6.70
N THR A 91 1.72 7.54 -5.65
CA THR A 91 2.80 6.68 -5.20
C THR A 91 2.41 5.90 -3.95
N TRP A 92 3.08 4.78 -3.68
CA TRP A 92 2.72 3.85 -2.61
C TRP A 92 3.96 3.47 -1.81
N MET A 93 4.04 3.95 -0.58
CA MET A 93 5.14 3.73 0.35
C MET A 93 6.42 4.51 0.02
N TYR A 94 7.26 4.73 1.00
CA TYR A 94 8.37 5.70 1.01
C TYR A 94 9.31 5.67 -0.20
N HIS A 95 9.74 4.49 -0.65
CA HIS A 95 10.65 4.39 -1.79
C HIS A 95 9.95 4.85 -3.08
N ALA A 96 8.71 4.44 -3.27
CA ALA A 96 7.91 4.89 -4.41
C ALA A 96 7.53 6.37 -4.27
N ASP A 97 7.25 6.85 -3.04
CA ASP A 97 6.98 8.26 -2.78
C ASP A 97 8.16 9.14 -3.19
N LEU A 98 9.38 8.76 -2.78
CA LEU A 98 10.59 9.51 -3.14
C LEU A 98 10.88 9.43 -4.63
N ILE A 99 11.05 8.22 -5.15
CA ILE A 99 11.51 7.97 -6.53
C ILE A 99 10.42 8.33 -7.54
N GLY A 100 9.21 7.84 -7.32
CA GLY A 100 8.05 8.10 -8.19
C GLY A 100 7.63 9.56 -8.16
N GLY A 101 7.61 10.17 -6.96
CA GLY A 101 7.30 11.59 -6.80
C GLY A 101 8.28 12.51 -7.53
N LEU A 102 9.59 12.27 -7.38
CA LEU A 102 10.61 13.03 -8.09
C LEU A 102 10.57 12.80 -9.60
N ALA A 103 10.41 11.54 -10.05
CA ALA A 103 10.29 11.24 -11.48
C ALA A 103 9.06 11.91 -12.11
N ALA A 104 7.92 11.90 -11.41
CA ALA A 104 6.70 12.58 -11.84
C ALA A 104 6.88 14.09 -11.93
N ARG A 105 7.52 14.69 -10.92
CA ARG A 105 7.81 16.13 -10.92
C ARG A 105 8.69 16.55 -12.08
N LEU A 106 9.76 15.76 -12.34
CA LEU A 106 10.67 15.98 -13.47
C LEU A 106 10.06 15.65 -14.84
N ALA A 107 8.98 14.86 -14.87
CA ALA A 107 8.17 14.62 -16.07
C ALA A 107 7.09 15.70 -16.28
N GLY A 108 7.01 16.72 -15.43
CA GLY A 108 6.05 17.83 -15.55
C GLY A 108 4.70 17.61 -14.87
N VAL A 109 4.49 16.46 -14.21
CA VAL A 109 3.23 16.21 -13.48
C VAL A 109 3.20 17.01 -12.19
N ARG A 110 2.10 17.73 -11.97
CA ARG A 110 1.89 18.54 -10.76
C ARG A 110 0.95 17.90 -9.75
N ALA A 111 -0.01 17.09 -10.22
CA ALA A 111 -0.94 16.36 -9.38
C ALA A 111 -0.30 15.05 -8.91
N ILE A 112 0.47 15.14 -7.82
CA ILE A 112 1.18 14.00 -7.22
C ILE A 112 0.60 13.74 -5.84
N ALA A 113 0.16 12.50 -5.59
CA ALA A 113 -0.30 12.04 -4.29
C ALA A 113 0.66 10.97 -3.73
N TRP A 114 1.19 11.19 -2.53
CA TRP A 114 1.96 10.18 -1.81
C TRP A 114 1.05 9.30 -0.96
N GLY A 115 1.41 8.02 -0.78
CA GLY A 115 0.59 7.04 -0.07
C GLY A 115 1.29 6.42 1.13
N ILE A 116 0.97 6.89 2.33
CA ILE A 116 1.44 6.32 3.60
C ILE A 116 0.49 5.22 4.04
N ARG A 117 0.96 3.96 4.04
CA ARG A 117 0.15 2.77 4.31
C ARG A 117 0.54 2.01 5.58
N ASN A 118 1.42 2.57 6.40
CA ASN A 118 1.81 2.01 7.69
C ASN A 118 1.86 3.09 8.78
N SER A 119 1.84 2.67 10.03
CA SER A 119 1.91 3.57 11.19
C SER A 119 3.30 4.15 11.45
N GLY A 120 4.32 3.68 10.74
CA GLY A 120 5.70 4.07 11.02
C GLY A 120 6.30 3.53 12.33
N ALA A 121 5.59 2.70 13.09
CA ALA A 121 6.03 2.19 14.40
C ALA A 121 7.35 1.41 14.37
N HIS A 122 7.69 0.82 13.21
CA HIS A 122 8.89 -0.01 13.06
C HIS A 122 10.04 0.68 12.34
N LEU A 123 9.88 1.96 12.02
CA LEU A 123 10.89 2.71 11.25
C LEU A 123 12.21 2.86 12.01
N GLU A 124 12.16 2.87 13.32
CA GLU A 124 13.37 2.93 14.17
C GLU A 124 14.23 1.66 14.04
N ARG A 125 13.60 0.50 13.83
CA ARG A 125 14.26 -0.78 13.58
C ARG A 125 14.59 -1.03 12.11
N SER A 126 14.24 -0.11 11.21
CA SER A 126 14.50 -0.21 9.78
C SER A 126 15.97 0.00 9.43
N SER A 127 16.38 -0.44 8.25
CA SER A 127 17.74 -0.25 7.74
C SER A 127 18.10 1.25 7.68
N ARG A 128 19.41 1.56 7.71
CA ARG A 128 19.89 2.94 7.59
C ARG A 128 19.39 3.60 6.29
N SER A 129 19.34 2.85 5.19
CA SER A 129 18.82 3.35 3.91
C SER A 129 17.32 3.70 3.99
N ALA A 130 16.50 2.87 4.62
CA ALA A 130 15.07 3.15 4.78
C ALA A 130 14.82 4.41 5.63
N ARG A 131 15.61 4.61 6.69
CA ARG A 131 15.55 5.84 7.50
C ARG A 131 15.96 7.08 6.73
N LEU A 132 16.97 6.97 5.85
CA LEU A 132 17.38 8.06 4.98
C LEU A 132 16.29 8.42 3.98
N VAL A 133 15.66 7.44 3.34
CA VAL A 133 14.52 7.64 2.44
C VAL A 133 13.37 8.34 3.16
N LEU A 134 13.04 7.91 4.39
CA LEU A 134 12.00 8.54 5.19
C LEU A 134 12.28 10.02 5.47
N ARG A 135 13.53 10.34 5.87
CA ARG A 135 13.97 11.73 6.11
C ARG A 135 13.89 12.56 4.83
N ALA A 136 14.33 12.01 3.70
CA ALA A 136 14.21 12.68 2.41
C ALA A 136 12.75 12.94 2.03
N CYS A 137 11.85 11.96 2.25
CA CYS A 137 10.42 12.16 2.06
C CYS A 137 9.86 13.25 3.00
N ALA A 138 10.25 13.29 4.27
CA ALA A 138 9.82 14.33 5.19
C ALA A 138 10.22 15.73 4.69
N LEU A 139 11.48 15.91 4.30
CA LEU A 139 11.99 17.17 3.76
C LEU A 139 11.28 17.61 2.46
N LEU A 140 10.98 16.66 1.59
CA LEU A 140 10.34 16.92 0.29
C LEU A 140 8.80 16.93 0.34
N SER A 141 8.20 16.56 1.47
CA SER A 141 6.75 16.47 1.63
C SER A 141 6.00 17.78 1.41
N GLY A 142 6.69 18.91 1.59
CA GLY A 142 6.18 20.25 1.33
C GLY A 142 6.27 20.71 -0.12
N SER A 143 7.07 20.06 -0.97
CA SER A 143 7.38 20.56 -2.33
C SER A 143 6.96 19.57 -3.43
N VAL A 144 7.09 18.27 -3.20
CA VAL A 144 6.83 17.26 -4.23
C VAL A 144 5.35 16.86 -4.30
N PRO A 145 4.71 16.30 -3.27
CA PRO A 145 3.32 15.90 -3.36
C PRO A 145 2.36 17.10 -3.23
N ARG A 146 1.24 17.04 -3.89
CA ARG A 146 0.09 17.92 -3.67
C ARG A 146 -0.72 17.47 -2.46
N ALA A 147 -0.81 16.17 -2.25
CA ALA A 147 -1.48 15.54 -1.14
C ALA A 147 -0.70 14.32 -0.63
N ILE A 148 -0.85 13.99 0.66
CA ILE A 148 -0.28 12.82 1.31
C ILE A 148 -1.43 12.03 1.90
N VAL A 149 -1.77 10.91 1.28
CA VAL A 149 -2.87 10.05 1.67
C VAL A 149 -2.41 9.07 2.74
N CYS A 150 -2.93 9.21 3.95
CA CYS A 150 -2.64 8.34 5.08
C CYS A 150 -3.78 7.34 5.30
N ALA A 151 -3.46 6.06 5.53
CA ALA A 151 -4.46 5.02 5.73
C ALA A 151 -5.15 5.07 7.12
N ALA A 152 -4.61 5.84 8.06
CA ALA A 152 -5.15 5.99 9.42
C ALA A 152 -4.70 7.30 10.05
N GLN A 153 -5.46 7.82 11.00
CA GLN A 153 -5.15 9.03 11.75
C GLN A 153 -3.79 8.92 12.47
N ASN A 154 -3.55 7.83 13.16
CA ASN A 154 -2.27 7.57 13.84
C ASN A 154 -1.06 7.59 12.86
N ALA A 155 -1.25 7.11 11.62
CA ALA A 155 -0.21 7.20 10.60
C ALA A 155 0.10 8.65 10.23
N ALA A 156 -0.92 9.49 10.07
CA ALA A 156 -0.74 10.92 9.77
C ALA A 156 0.00 11.63 10.90
N GLU A 157 -0.42 11.43 12.15
CA GLU A 157 0.18 12.06 13.33
C GLU A 157 1.66 11.69 13.48
N ARG A 158 1.98 10.40 13.44
CA ARG A 158 3.36 9.92 13.57
C ARG A 158 4.28 10.39 12.44
N HIS A 159 3.76 10.60 11.24
CA HIS A 159 4.57 11.13 10.13
C HIS A 159 4.72 12.65 10.24
N ALA A 160 3.69 13.37 10.73
CA ALA A 160 3.80 14.79 11.02
C ALA A 160 4.86 15.07 12.11
N GLU A 161 4.92 14.24 13.17
CA GLU A 161 5.96 14.29 14.19
C GLU A 161 7.38 14.09 13.63
N ARG A 162 7.49 13.38 12.50
CA ARG A 162 8.75 13.13 11.77
C ARG A 162 9.08 14.18 10.70
N GLY A 163 8.32 15.29 10.68
CA GLY A 163 8.58 16.44 9.81
C GLY A 163 7.87 16.41 8.46
N TYR A 164 6.93 15.48 8.25
CA TYR A 164 6.05 15.59 7.08
C TYR A 164 5.08 16.75 7.20
N ARG A 165 4.73 17.38 6.09
CA ARG A 165 3.84 18.53 6.01
C ARG A 165 2.40 18.12 6.35
N ARG A 166 1.96 18.50 7.54
CA ARG A 166 0.62 18.17 8.09
C ARG A 166 -0.52 18.74 7.23
N ASP A 167 -0.34 19.95 6.71
CA ASP A 167 -1.34 20.64 5.88
C ASP A 167 -1.58 19.98 4.51
N ARG A 168 -0.76 19.02 4.13
CA ARG A 168 -0.94 18.19 2.90
C ARG A 168 -1.45 16.79 3.19
N MET A 169 -1.62 16.43 4.45
CA MET A 169 -2.09 15.11 4.83
C MET A 169 -3.61 15.04 4.78
N VAL A 170 -4.12 13.94 4.24
CA VAL A 170 -5.51 13.57 4.25
C VAL A 170 -5.62 12.10 4.69
N VAL A 171 -6.54 11.80 5.59
CA VAL A 171 -6.78 10.44 6.05
C VAL A 171 -7.89 9.82 5.20
N ILE A 172 -7.53 8.79 4.45
CA ILE A 172 -8.47 7.98 3.67
C ILE A 172 -8.24 6.53 4.07
N PRO A 173 -9.12 5.95 4.90
CA PRO A 173 -9.03 4.57 5.34
C PRO A 173 -9.09 3.59 4.17
N ASN A 174 -8.58 2.35 4.41
CA ASN A 174 -8.69 1.31 3.40
C ASN A 174 -10.16 0.91 3.21
N GLY A 175 -10.61 0.87 1.96
CA GLY A 175 -11.92 0.36 1.59
C GLY A 175 -11.95 -1.17 1.53
N TYR A 176 -13.10 -1.74 1.88
CA TYR A 176 -13.39 -3.17 1.77
C TYR A 176 -14.78 -3.36 1.17
N ASP A 177 -14.92 -4.39 0.37
CA ASP A 177 -16.22 -4.81 -0.16
C ASP A 177 -16.98 -5.59 0.93
N LEU A 178 -17.88 -4.90 1.61
CA LEU A 178 -18.66 -5.47 2.72
C LEU A 178 -19.64 -6.54 2.27
N SER A 179 -20.00 -6.63 0.99
CA SER A 179 -20.84 -7.73 0.48
C SER A 179 -20.13 -9.09 0.55
N ARG A 180 -18.80 -9.07 0.47
CA ARG A 180 -17.94 -10.27 0.58
C ARG A 180 -17.58 -10.63 2.03
N TYR A 181 -17.72 -9.70 2.96
CA TYR A 181 -17.35 -9.85 4.37
C TYR A 181 -18.60 -9.67 5.25
N ALA A 182 -19.63 -10.46 4.96
CA ALA A 182 -20.87 -10.49 5.74
C ALA A 182 -20.86 -11.67 6.72
N PRO A 183 -21.54 -11.55 7.87
CA PRO A 183 -21.77 -12.68 8.76
C PRO A 183 -22.50 -13.80 8.03
N ASP A 184 -21.99 -15.04 8.14
CA ASP A 184 -22.63 -16.26 7.67
C ASP A 184 -23.06 -17.09 8.88
N ALA A 185 -24.36 -17.16 9.15
CA ALA A 185 -24.91 -17.88 10.29
C ALA A 185 -24.54 -19.38 10.28
N GLN A 186 -24.36 -19.98 9.12
CA GLN A 186 -24.01 -21.39 8.99
C GLN A 186 -22.48 -21.63 9.01
N ALA A 187 -21.67 -20.61 8.76
CA ALA A 187 -20.21 -20.76 8.72
C ALA A 187 -19.66 -21.24 10.07
N ARG A 188 -20.19 -20.73 11.17
CA ARG A 188 -19.79 -21.14 12.52
C ARG A 188 -19.95 -22.66 12.71
N THR A 189 -21.13 -23.18 12.50
CA THR A 189 -21.45 -24.61 12.67
C THR A 189 -20.62 -25.46 11.72
N ARG A 190 -20.55 -25.08 10.44
CA ARG A 190 -19.79 -25.78 9.40
C ARG A 190 -18.29 -25.86 9.74
N MET A 191 -17.67 -24.74 10.15
CA MET A 191 -16.25 -24.71 10.48
C MET A 191 -15.94 -25.45 11.78
N ARG A 192 -16.79 -25.37 12.80
CA ARG A 192 -16.61 -26.12 14.03
C ARG A 192 -16.70 -27.64 13.79
N ALA A 193 -17.66 -28.10 13.00
CA ALA A 193 -17.74 -29.49 12.60
C ALA A 193 -16.48 -29.95 11.84
N GLN A 194 -15.99 -29.15 10.91
CA GLN A 194 -14.78 -29.43 10.16
C GLN A 194 -13.52 -29.55 11.06
N TRP A 195 -13.45 -28.75 12.13
CA TRP A 195 -12.33 -28.75 13.07
C TRP A 195 -12.53 -29.72 14.26
N GLY A 196 -13.64 -30.42 14.33
CA GLY A 196 -13.97 -31.34 15.43
C GLY A 196 -14.18 -30.62 16.77
N LEU A 197 -14.66 -29.38 16.74
CA LEU A 197 -14.90 -28.57 17.94
C LEU A 197 -16.37 -28.63 18.35
N SER A 198 -16.63 -28.69 19.66
CA SER A 198 -17.98 -28.54 20.22
C SER A 198 -18.50 -27.10 20.01
N GLU A 199 -19.83 -26.94 20.11
CA GLU A 199 -20.44 -25.61 19.92
C GLU A 199 -19.97 -24.57 20.94
N ASP A 200 -19.69 -25.00 22.17
CA ASP A 200 -19.34 -24.14 23.30
C ASP A 200 -17.82 -23.96 23.45
N ALA A 201 -16.98 -24.70 22.71
CA ALA A 201 -15.54 -24.55 22.82
C ALA A 201 -15.10 -23.12 22.48
N PRO A 202 -14.32 -22.45 23.34
CA PRO A 202 -13.77 -21.13 23.02
C PRO A 202 -12.78 -21.26 21.86
N VAL A 203 -12.86 -20.35 20.87
CA VAL A 203 -11.97 -20.31 19.72
C VAL A 203 -11.35 -18.93 19.61
N ILE A 204 -10.04 -18.89 19.71
CA ILE A 204 -9.24 -17.68 19.48
C ILE A 204 -8.54 -17.84 18.13
N GLY A 205 -8.85 -16.97 17.17
CA GLY A 205 -8.29 -17.01 15.83
C GLY A 205 -7.41 -15.81 15.52
N SER A 206 -6.29 -16.04 14.81
CA SER A 206 -5.45 -14.98 14.25
C SER A 206 -5.10 -15.33 12.80
N VAL A 207 -5.39 -14.42 11.88
CA VAL A 207 -5.03 -14.58 10.46
C VAL A 207 -4.06 -13.48 10.08
N ALA A 208 -2.78 -13.82 9.97
CA ALA A 208 -1.73 -12.87 9.61
C ALA A 208 -0.55 -13.59 8.95
N ARG A 209 0.30 -12.85 8.24
CA ARG A 209 1.59 -13.38 7.78
C ARG A 209 2.43 -13.80 8.98
N TRP A 210 3.27 -14.84 8.81
CA TRP A 210 4.31 -15.14 9.79
C TRP A 210 5.40 -14.07 9.70
N ASP A 211 5.30 -13.09 10.60
CA ASP A 211 6.13 -11.88 10.57
C ASP A 211 6.29 -11.37 12.01
N PRO A 212 7.49 -10.98 12.45
CA PRO A 212 7.73 -10.46 13.80
C PRO A 212 6.80 -9.29 14.19
N LEU A 213 6.34 -8.50 13.20
CA LEU A 213 5.42 -7.39 13.41
C LEU A 213 4.00 -7.83 13.81
N LYS A 214 3.67 -9.11 13.64
CA LYS A 214 2.37 -9.68 14.01
C LYS A 214 2.36 -10.30 15.40
N ASP A 215 3.54 -10.42 15.99
CA ASP A 215 3.78 -10.83 17.37
C ASP A 215 3.01 -12.10 17.80
N HIS A 216 3.03 -13.11 16.93
CA HIS A 216 2.35 -14.38 17.18
C HIS A 216 2.81 -15.04 18.48
N ALA A 217 4.08 -14.87 18.86
CA ALA A 217 4.60 -15.41 20.10
C ALA A 217 3.95 -14.78 21.35
N ASN A 218 3.60 -13.50 21.30
CA ASN A 218 2.90 -12.83 22.38
C ASN A 218 1.44 -13.30 22.49
N LEU A 219 0.76 -13.47 21.35
CA LEU A 219 -0.58 -14.06 21.31
C LEU A 219 -0.60 -15.45 21.97
N LEU A 220 0.34 -16.33 21.60
CA LEU A 220 0.40 -17.68 22.18
C LEU A 220 0.67 -17.65 23.68
N ARG A 221 1.55 -16.74 24.18
CA ARG A 221 1.78 -16.57 25.62
C ARG A 221 0.55 -16.06 26.35
N ALA A 222 -0.17 -15.10 25.77
CA ALA A 222 -1.38 -14.59 26.35
C ALA A 222 -2.48 -15.67 26.46
N VAL A 223 -2.67 -16.46 25.42
CA VAL A 223 -3.61 -17.59 25.43
C VAL A 223 -3.17 -18.64 26.48
N ALA A 224 -1.88 -18.97 26.55
CA ALA A 224 -1.37 -19.93 27.54
C ALA A 224 -1.54 -19.46 28.99
N ALA A 225 -1.55 -18.15 29.25
CA ALA A 225 -1.86 -17.60 30.56
C ALA A 225 -3.35 -17.77 30.89
N LEU A 226 -4.25 -17.46 29.93
CA LEU A 226 -5.71 -17.59 30.11
C LEU A 226 -6.19 -19.04 30.31
N VAL A 227 -5.45 -20.04 29.84
CA VAL A 227 -5.82 -21.47 29.99
C VAL A 227 -5.32 -22.06 31.32
N ARG A 228 -4.39 -21.38 32.03
CA ARG A 228 -3.86 -21.83 33.32
C ARG A 228 -4.69 -21.37 34.51
N ASP A 229 -5.49 -20.32 34.34
CA ASP A 229 -6.46 -19.81 35.31
C ASP A 229 -7.82 -20.47 35.10
#